data_1eaff4ccf4a37bff371e01ebf4fc8241
#
_entry.id   1eaff4ccf4a37bff371e01ebf4fc8241
#
_cell.length_a   1.000
_cell.length_b   1.000
_cell.length_c   1.000
_cell.angle_alpha   90.00
_cell.angle_beta   90.00
_cell.angle_gamma   90.00
#
_symmetry.space_group_name_H-M   'P 1'
#
loop_
_entity.id
_entity.type
_entity.pdbx_description
1 polymer ?
#
loop_
_entity_poly.entity_id
_entity_poly.type
_entity_poly.pdbx_seq_one_letter_code
_entity_poly.pdbx_strand_id
1 'polypeptide(L)'
;AHSFPTRRSSDLYAQLPGNWNYRTRIANLSSLNFLGLCPLHNFAVGKREGNPWGQCVTVLQTTNGQPYYFNFHATLEGEDSEGEKAIANTMVIGKSGTGKTALINFLLSQVQKYDPKPTIFFFDKDRGAEIFVRACGGAYMALESGQPTGFTPFQCENTEANVQFLCGLMKQLGGKAHYSAAEDDDILRAVRAMLDTPPALRSISNFQKSLPNTGDDSLYANIRKWTRGNSLGWVFDNPQDKIDFSGANIIGFDYTDVIENPQVRDPVIGYLIHRMEELIDGRRFIYIMDEFWKILDGEGG
;
A
#
# COMPACT_ATOMS: atom_id res chain seq x y z
N ALA A 1 -4.15 -52.98 -26.39
CA ALA A 1 -2.92 -52.39 -26.85
C ALA A 1 -3.25 -51.42 -27.97
N HIS A 2 -3.37 -50.14 -27.65
CA HIS A 2 -3.51 -49.11 -28.68
C HIS A 2 -2.11 -48.87 -29.25
N SER A 3 -1.85 -49.38 -30.49
CA SER A 3 -0.70 -49.03 -31.24
C SER A 3 -0.76 -47.51 -31.53
N PHE A 4 0.16 -46.77 -30.97
CA PHE A 4 0.35 -45.39 -31.36
C PHE A 4 0.71 -45.34 -32.84
N PRO A 5 0.04 -44.52 -33.65
CA PRO A 5 0.31 -44.48 -35.06
C PRO A 5 1.75 -44.09 -35.33
N THR A 6 2.43 -44.85 -36.16
CA THR A 6 3.79 -44.67 -36.70
C THR A 6 4.01 -43.33 -37.42
N ARG A 7 2.99 -42.48 -37.50
CA ARG A 7 3.03 -41.13 -38.07
C ARG A 7 3.93 -40.13 -37.37
N ARG A 8 4.22 -40.33 -36.07
CA ARG A 8 5.04 -39.37 -35.28
C ARG A 8 6.51 -39.30 -35.68
N SER A 9 7.07 -40.43 -36.14
CA SER A 9 8.46 -40.45 -36.63
C SER A 9 8.62 -39.72 -37.97
N SER A 10 7.67 -39.90 -38.88
CA SER A 10 7.68 -39.20 -40.19
C SER A 10 7.50 -37.69 -40.00
N ASP A 11 6.65 -37.27 -39.04
CA ASP A 11 6.44 -35.87 -38.77
C ASP A 11 7.69 -35.21 -38.14
N LEU A 12 8.42 -35.92 -37.29
CA LEU A 12 9.70 -35.46 -36.75
C LEU A 12 10.75 -35.33 -37.88
N TYR A 13 10.89 -36.35 -38.72
CA TYR A 13 11.83 -36.31 -39.84
C TYR A 13 11.49 -35.23 -40.88
N ALA A 14 10.20 -34.92 -41.08
CA ALA A 14 9.76 -33.84 -41.94
C ALA A 14 10.18 -32.44 -41.46
N GLN A 15 10.49 -32.29 -40.18
CA GLN A 15 10.96 -31.01 -39.58
C GLN A 15 12.45 -30.78 -39.82
N LEU A 16 13.22 -31.80 -40.17
CA LEU A 16 14.66 -31.66 -40.42
C LEU A 16 14.91 -30.90 -41.70
N PRO A 17 15.83 -29.92 -41.76
CA PRO A 17 16.17 -29.20 -42.96
C PRO A 17 16.62 -30.15 -44.11
N GLY A 18 16.09 -29.95 -45.30
CA GLY A 18 16.44 -30.74 -46.47
C GLY A 18 15.72 -32.09 -46.61
N ASN A 19 14.95 -32.51 -45.62
CA ASN A 19 14.29 -33.83 -45.61
C ASN A 19 12.89 -33.79 -46.21
N TRP A 20 12.80 -33.49 -47.51
CA TRP A 20 11.57 -33.24 -48.23
C TRP A 20 10.68 -34.47 -48.41
N ASN A 21 11.27 -35.68 -48.46
CA ASN A 21 10.57 -36.94 -48.74
C ASN A 21 9.54 -37.35 -47.67
N TYR A 22 9.67 -36.81 -46.43
CA TYR A 22 8.78 -37.13 -45.34
C TYR A 22 7.61 -36.13 -45.20
N ARG A 23 7.52 -35.11 -46.04
CA ARG A 23 6.42 -34.15 -46.01
C ARG A 23 5.16 -34.76 -46.62
N THR A 24 4.17 -34.99 -45.80
CA THR A 24 2.90 -35.60 -46.20
C THR A 24 1.97 -34.65 -46.95
N ARG A 25 2.08 -33.34 -46.69
CA ARG A 25 1.31 -32.28 -47.34
C ARG A 25 2.18 -31.05 -47.48
N ILE A 26 2.24 -30.50 -48.68
CA ILE A 26 2.89 -29.22 -48.96
C ILE A 26 1.75 -28.21 -49.20
N ALA A 27 1.71 -27.16 -48.40
CA ALA A 27 0.81 -26.05 -48.60
C ALA A 27 1.62 -24.76 -48.78
N ASN A 28 1.32 -24.00 -49.82
CA ASN A 28 1.86 -22.67 -50.01
C ASN A 28 1.10 -21.73 -49.09
N LEU A 29 1.76 -21.22 -48.05
CA LEU A 29 1.19 -20.26 -47.14
C LEU A 29 1.41 -18.85 -47.68
N SER A 30 0.37 -18.02 -47.67
CA SER A 30 0.53 -16.58 -47.85
C SER A 30 1.23 -15.98 -46.62
N SER A 31 1.81 -14.79 -46.79
CA SER A 31 2.41 -14.05 -45.64
C SER A 31 1.43 -13.85 -44.47
N LEU A 32 0.14 -13.64 -44.79
CA LEU A 32 -0.91 -13.51 -43.78
C LEU A 32 -1.17 -14.83 -43.04
N ASN A 33 -1.21 -15.96 -43.76
CA ASN A 33 -1.36 -17.27 -43.10
C ASN A 33 -0.15 -17.59 -42.24
N PHE A 34 1.07 -17.27 -42.70
CA PHE A 34 2.29 -17.46 -41.91
C PHE A 34 2.29 -16.61 -40.64
N LEU A 35 1.94 -15.32 -40.72
CA LEU A 35 1.82 -14.44 -39.57
C LEU A 35 0.76 -14.90 -38.57
N GLY A 36 -0.34 -15.49 -39.06
CA GLY A 36 -1.36 -16.07 -38.18
C GLY A 36 -0.93 -17.35 -37.46
N LEU A 37 0.03 -18.11 -38.05
CA LEU A 37 0.58 -19.34 -37.45
C LEU A 37 1.81 -19.11 -36.58
N CYS A 38 2.53 -18.01 -36.80
CA CYS A 38 3.75 -17.64 -36.09
C CYS A 38 3.52 -16.32 -35.36
N PRO A 39 2.90 -16.32 -34.19
CA PRO A 39 2.78 -15.12 -33.42
C PRO A 39 4.18 -14.58 -33.07
N LEU A 40 4.47 -13.36 -33.56
CA LEU A 40 5.77 -12.71 -33.35
C LEU A 40 5.91 -12.07 -31.96
N HIS A 41 4.98 -12.37 -31.07
CA HIS A 41 5.05 -11.94 -29.67
C HIS A 41 5.45 -13.12 -28.78
N ASN A 42 6.25 -12.82 -27.80
CA ASN A 42 6.63 -13.77 -26.76
C ASN A 42 5.89 -13.42 -25.46
N PHE A 43 5.63 -14.42 -24.62
CA PHE A 43 5.12 -14.16 -23.29
C PHE A 43 6.26 -13.58 -22.43
N ALA A 44 5.92 -12.57 -21.62
CA ALA A 44 6.87 -12.02 -20.67
C ALA A 44 7.29 -13.13 -19.69
N VAL A 45 8.58 -13.28 -19.49
CA VAL A 45 9.16 -14.28 -18.56
C VAL A 45 9.43 -13.64 -17.18
N GLY A 46 9.55 -12.33 -17.13
CA GLY A 46 10.01 -11.62 -15.93
C GLY A 46 11.53 -11.82 -15.73
N LYS A 47 12.06 -11.30 -14.63
CA LYS A 47 13.48 -11.32 -14.35
C LYS A 47 13.77 -12.08 -13.05
N ARG A 48 14.59 -13.12 -13.14
CA ARG A 48 14.88 -14.02 -12.02
C ARG A 48 15.81 -13.41 -10.97
N GLU A 49 16.86 -12.73 -11.40
CA GLU A 49 17.97 -12.21 -10.56
C GLU A 49 18.35 -10.80 -11.02
N GLY A 50 19.13 -10.06 -10.21
CA GLY A 50 19.54 -8.69 -10.54
C GLY A 50 18.41 -7.68 -10.47
N ASN A 51 17.36 -7.94 -9.69
CA ASN A 51 16.30 -6.98 -9.38
C ASN A 51 16.72 -6.08 -8.21
N PRO A 52 16.09 -4.92 -7.98
CA PRO A 52 16.45 -4.05 -6.86
C PRO A 52 16.52 -4.76 -5.50
N TRP A 53 15.71 -5.80 -5.30
CA TRP A 53 15.74 -6.65 -4.10
C TRP A 53 16.48 -7.98 -4.28
N GLY A 54 17.23 -8.14 -5.39
CA GLY A 54 17.95 -9.34 -5.74
C GLY A 54 17.13 -10.35 -6.53
N GLN A 55 16.80 -11.50 -5.95
CA GLN A 55 15.98 -12.51 -6.61
C GLN A 55 14.54 -12.07 -6.81
N CYS A 56 13.85 -12.69 -7.78
CA CYS A 56 12.42 -12.47 -7.99
C CYS A 56 11.60 -12.76 -6.73
N VAL A 57 10.47 -12.08 -6.57
CA VAL A 57 9.55 -12.28 -5.43
C VAL A 57 9.02 -13.70 -5.42
N THR A 58 8.52 -14.16 -6.56
CA THR A 58 7.99 -15.53 -6.72
C THR A 58 7.95 -15.92 -8.19
N VAL A 59 7.65 -17.19 -8.44
CA VAL A 59 7.43 -17.70 -9.79
C VAL A 59 5.94 -18.01 -9.95
N LEU A 60 5.31 -17.34 -10.90
CA LEU A 60 3.93 -17.56 -11.29
C LEU A 60 3.87 -18.35 -12.59
N GLN A 61 2.69 -18.85 -12.94
CA GLN A 61 2.44 -19.52 -14.20
C GLN A 61 1.72 -18.58 -15.17
N THR A 62 2.24 -18.46 -16.38
CA THR A 62 1.56 -17.73 -17.46
C THR A 62 0.41 -18.56 -18.02
N THR A 63 -0.46 -17.94 -18.83
CA THR A 63 -1.61 -18.60 -19.45
C THR A 63 -1.22 -19.74 -20.38
N ASN A 64 0.01 -19.76 -20.91
CA ASN A 64 0.55 -20.84 -21.74
C ASN A 64 1.35 -21.89 -20.95
N GLY A 65 1.36 -21.80 -19.61
CA GLY A 65 2.03 -22.77 -18.74
C GLY A 65 3.53 -22.52 -18.52
N GLN A 66 4.09 -21.42 -19.02
CA GLN A 66 5.48 -21.06 -18.81
C GLN A 66 5.68 -20.37 -17.44
N PRO A 67 6.87 -20.47 -16.82
CA PRO A 67 7.18 -19.72 -15.62
C PRO A 67 7.29 -18.22 -15.91
N TYR A 68 6.76 -17.42 -14.96
CA TYR A 68 6.91 -15.98 -14.93
C TYR A 68 7.55 -15.55 -13.61
N TYR A 69 8.73 -14.95 -13.66
CA TYR A 69 9.48 -14.45 -12.50
C TYR A 69 8.94 -13.09 -12.10
N PHE A 70 8.03 -13.10 -11.14
CA PHE A 70 7.35 -11.88 -10.68
C PHE A 70 8.25 -11.02 -9.80
N ASN A 71 8.22 -9.70 -10.03
CA ASN A 71 8.85 -8.66 -9.24
C ASN A 71 7.87 -7.49 -9.08
N PHE A 72 7.98 -6.77 -7.96
CA PHE A 72 7.24 -5.51 -7.81
C PHE A 72 7.85 -4.39 -8.66
N HIS A 73 9.15 -4.40 -8.86
CA HIS A 73 9.87 -3.41 -9.67
C HIS A 73 9.84 -3.80 -11.15
N ALA A 74 9.61 -2.80 -12.01
CA ALA A 74 9.82 -2.97 -13.43
C ALA A 74 11.34 -2.83 -13.71
N THR A 75 11.97 -3.92 -14.14
CA THR A 75 13.40 -3.97 -14.45
C THR A 75 13.60 -4.46 -15.87
N LEU A 76 14.59 -3.90 -16.57
CA LEU A 76 14.94 -4.32 -17.93
C LEU A 76 15.72 -5.64 -17.89
N GLU A 77 15.45 -6.51 -18.88
CA GLU A 77 16.19 -7.74 -19.07
C GLU A 77 17.65 -7.41 -19.43
N GLY A 78 18.60 -8.07 -18.77
CA GLY A 78 20.03 -7.86 -19.00
C GLY A 78 20.72 -6.77 -18.18
N GLU A 79 19.97 -5.95 -17.44
CA GLU A 79 20.52 -4.97 -16.51
C GLU A 79 20.60 -5.55 -15.09
N ASP A 80 21.68 -5.30 -14.37
CA ASP A 80 21.78 -5.61 -12.94
C ASP A 80 21.43 -4.34 -12.16
N SER A 81 20.30 -4.39 -11.45
CA SER A 81 19.79 -3.29 -10.62
C SER A 81 19.77 -3.64 -9.13
N GLU A 82 20.50 -4.68 -8.72
CA GLU A 82 20.53 -5.10 -7.33
C GLU A 82 21.07 -3.99 -6.41
N GLY A 83 20.28 -3.69 -5.36
CA GLY A 83 20.59 -2.61 -4.43
C GLY A 83 20.15 -1.23 -4.86
N GLU A 84 19.61 -1.05 -6.06
CA GLU A 84 19.03 0.23 -6.48
C GLU A 84 17.78 0.59 -5.66
N LYS A 85 17.66 1.87 -5.30
CA LYS A 85 16.49 2.42 -4.63
C LYS A 85 15.44 2.83 -5.67
N ALA A 86 14.73 1.86 -6.21
CA ALA A 86 13.66 2.09 -7.17
C ALA A 86 12.29 2.06 -6.48
N ILE A 87 11.39 2.96 -6.91
CA ILE A 87 9.98 2.94 -6.49
C ILE A 87 9.22 1.97 -7.38
N ALA A 88 8.36 1.15 -6.78
CA ALA A 88 7.50 0.22 -7.48
C ALA A 88 6.04 0.43 -7.09
N ASN A 89 5.17 0.48 -8.10
CA ASN A 89 3.72 0.55 -7.91
C ASN A 89 3.08 -0.68 -8.55
N THR A 90 2.29 -1.42 -7.78
CA THR A 90 1.56 -2.60 -8.25
C THR A 90 0.08 -2.41 -7.99
N MET A 91 -0.74 -2.58 -9.02
CA MET A 91 -2.20 -2.52 -8.91
C MET A 91 -2.80 -3.90 -9.15
N VAL A 92 -3.63 -4.37 -8.23
CA VAL A 92 -4.36 -5.65 -8.34
C VAL A 92 -5.83 -5.36 -8.58
N ILE A 93 -6.30 -5.65 -9.80
CA ILE A 93 -7.68 -5.38 -10.22
C ILE A 93 -8.42 -6.70 -10.42
N GLY A 94 -9.64 -6.76 -9.92
CA GLY A 94 -10.52 -7.93 -10.09
C GLY A 94 -11.87 -7.73 -9.40
N LYS A 95 -12.86 -8.50 -9.83
CA LYS A 95 -14.19 -8.52 -9.17
C LYS A 95 -14.07 -9.02 -7.72
N SER A 96 -15.07 -8.70 -6.89
CA SER A 96 -15.16 -9.28 -5.55
C SER A 96 -15.19 -10.82 -5.63
N GLY A 97 -14.51 -11.50 -4.70
CA GLY A 97 -14.43 -12.96 -4.65
C GLY A 97 -13.46 -13.62 -5.64
N THR A 98 -12.70 -12.86 -6.46
CA THR A 98 -11.73 -13.43 -7.43
C THR A 98 -10.37 -13.77 -6.82
N GLY A 99 -10.18 -13.57 -5.51
CA GLY A 99 -8.95 -13.92 -4.82
C GLY A 99 -7.89 -12.82 -4.76
N LYS A 100 -8.26 -11.53 -4.95
CA LYS A 100 -7.31 -10.40 -4.86
C LYS A 100 -6.52 -10.41 -3.54
N THR A 101 -7.22 -10.43 -2.41
CA THR A 101 -6.60 -10.44 -1.08
C THR A 101 -5.74 -11.68 -0.86
N ALA A 102 -6.18 -12.85 -1.36
CA ALA A 102 -5.39 -14.08 -1.30
C ALA A 102 -4.10 -13.97 -2.11
N LEU A 103 -4.14 -13.38 -3.32
CA LEU A 103 -2.96 -13.12 -4.14
C LEU A 103 -2.00 -12.14 -3.44
N ILE A 104 -2.52 -11.06 -2.87
CA ILE A 104 -1.71 -10.08 -2.14
C ILE A 104 -1.02 -10.76 -0.95
N ASN A 105 -1.76 -11.47 -0.11
CA ASN A 105 -1.21 -12.20 1.03
C ASN A 105 -0.15 -13.24 0.60
N PHE A 106 -0.39 -13.95 -0.52
CA PHE A 106 0.60 -14.85 -1.10
C PHE A 106 1.88 -14.11 -1.49
N LEU A 107 1.79 -13.01 -2.24
CA LEU A 107 2.96 -12.22 -2.64
C LEU A 107 3.72 -11.68 -1.43
N LEU A 108 3.01 -11.21 -0.40
CA LEU A 108 3.61 -10.72 0.85
C LEU A 108 4.27 -11.86 1.67
N SER A 109 3.75 -13.08 1.59
CA SER A 109 4.41 -14.24 2.20
C SER A 109 5.75 -14.54 1.51
N GLN A 110 5.81 -14.37 0.19
CA GLN A 110 7.02 -14.62 -0.58
C GLN A 110 8.13 -13.60 -0.33
N VAL A 111 7.81 -12.35 0.02
CA VAL A 111 8.82 -11.34 0.36
C VAL A 111 9.45 -11.55 1.75
N GLN A 112 8.86 -12.42 2.60
CA GLN A 112 9.45 -12.74 3.90
C GLN A 112 10.79 -13.49 3.79
N LYS A 113 11.16 -13.97 2.60
CA LYS A 113 12.46 -14.60 2.34
C LYS A 113 13.64 -13.64 2.28
N TYR A 114 13.37 -12.35 2.05
CA TYR A 114 14.46 -11.36 1.94
C TYR A 114 15.09 -11.07 3.31
N ASP A 115 16.40 -10.80 3.29
CA ASP A 115 17.16 -10.37 4.45
C ASP A 115 17.88 -9.03 4.14
N PRO A 116 17.68 -7.96 4.92
CA PRO A 116 16.64 -7.84 5.98
C PRO A 116 15.21 -7.92 5.41
N LYS A 117 14.28 -8.40 6.24
CA LYS A 117 12.87 -8.47 5.88
C LYS A 117 12.31 -7.08 5.60
N PRO A 118 11.43 -6.92 4.59
CA PRO A 118 10.78 -5.64 4.36
C PRO A 118 9.81 -5.28 5.48
N THR A 119 9.70 -3.99 5.76
CA THR A 119 8.63 -3.45 6.60
C THR A 119 7.37 -3.33 5.76
N ILE A 120 6.25 -3.87 6.25
CA ILE A 120 4.98 -3.95 5.51
C ILE A 120 3.87 -3.30 6.33
N PHE A 121 3.17 -2.36 5.70
CA PHE A 121 1.93 -1.78 6.23
C PHE A 121 0.76 -2.20 5.37
N PHE A 122 -0.28 -2.72 6.00
CA PHE A 122 -1.46 -3.22 5.33
C PHE A 122 -2.71 -2.48 5.84
N PHE A 123 -3.28 -1.61 5.02
CA PHE A 123 -4.60 -1.05 5.21
C PHE A 123 -5.62 -2.05 4.67
N ASP A 124 -6.24 -2.77 5.58
CA ASP A 124 -7.10 -3.90 5.31
C ASP A 124 -8.58 -3.52 5.44
N LYS A 125 -9.40 -4.06 4.57
CA LYS A 125 -10.85 -3.95 4.67
C LYS A 125 -11.46 -5.31 4.97
N ASP A 126 -12.42 -5.31 5.88
CA ASP A 126 -13.14 -6.52 6.29
C ASP A 126 -12.24 -7.63 6.89
N ARG A 127 -11.09 -7.27 7.47
CA ARG A 127 -10.12 -8.17 8.15
C ARG A 127 -9.61 -9.32 7.27
N GLY A 128 -9.56 -9.12 5.95
CA GLY A 128 -9.12 -10.15 5.01
C GLY A 128 -7.65 -10.56 5.15
N ALA A 129 -6.81 -9.67 5.68
CA ALA A 129 -5.38 -9.91 5.90
C ALA A 129 -5.03 -10.24 7.36
N GLU A 130 -5.95 -10.14 8.32
CA GLU A 130 -5.65 -10.31 9.75
C GLU A 130 -4.94 -11.63 10.06
N ILE A 131 -5.46 -12.74 9.54
CA ILE A 131 -4.87 -14.06 9.77
C ILE A 131 -3.45 -14.13 9.23
N PHE A 132 -3.21 -13.60 8.04
CA PHE A 132 -1.89 -13.55 7.42
C PHE A 132 -0.90 -12.70 8.26
N VAL A 133 -1.30 -11.47 8.64
CA VAL A 133 -0.46 -10.57 9.43
C VAL A 133 -0.05 -11.22 10.74
N ARG A 134 -1.01 -11.78 11.48
CA ARG A 134 -0.75 -12.47 12.76
C ARG A 134 0.10 -13.73 12.59
N ALA A 135 -0.15 -14.53 11.55
CA ALA A 135 0.64 -15.74 11.26
C ALA A 135 2.11 -15.43 10.95
N CYS A 136 2.39 -14.25 10.36
CA CYS A 136 3.75 -13.78 10.12
C CYS A 136 4.40 -13.10 11.35
N GLY A 137 3.74 -13.10 12.51
CA GLY A 137 4.23 -12.44 13.72
C GLY A 137 4.06 -10.92 13.71
N GLY A 138 3.18 -10.41 12.86
CA GLY A 138 2.87 -8.98 12.74
C GLY A 138 1.87 -8.49 13.78
N ALA A 139 1.77 -7.16 13.91
CA ALA A 139 0.77 -6.48 14.72
C ALA A 139 -0.47 -6.16 13.87
N TYR A 140 -1.66 -6.31 14.44
CA TYR A 140 -2.91 -6.00 13.76
C TYR A 140 -3.83 -5.19 14.66
N MET A 141 -4.25 -4.00 14.20
CA MET A 141 -5.09 -3.06 14.91
C MET A 141 -6.41 -2.88 14.19
N ALA A 142 -7.52 -3.06 14.91
CA ALA A 142 -8.85 -2.73 14.40
C ALA A 142 -9.24 -1.30 14.80
N LEU A 143 -9.58 -0.48 13.82
CA LEU A 143 -10.04 0.91 14.01
C LEU A 143 -11.57 0.93 13.98
N GLU A 144 -12.18 0.64 15.12
CA GLU A 144 -13.63 0.55 15.26
C GLU A 144 -14.25 1.92 15.58
N SER A 145 -15.38 2.24 14.95
CA SER A 145 -16.06 3.52 15.14
C SER A 145 -16.49 3.71 16.60
N GLY A 146 -16.17 4.86 17.18
CA GLY A 146 -16.49 5.19 18.56
C GLY A 146 -15.59 4.56 19.63
N GLN A 147 -14.68 3.68 19.26
CA GLN A 147 -13.68 3.11 20.16
C GLN A 147 -12.35 3.89 20.12
N PRO A 148 -11.69 4.11 21.24
CA PRO A 148 -10.42 4.81 21.28
C PRO A 148 -9.37 4.14 20.37
N THR A 149 -8.89 4.87 19.35
CA THR A 149 -7.85 4.36 18.43
C THR A 149 -6.49 4.19 19.12
N GLY A 150 -6.24 4.94 20.18
CA GLY A 150 -4.92 5.06 20.77
C GLY A 150 -4.00 6.03 20.02
N PHE A 151 -4.52 6.84 19.11
CA PHE A 151 -3.74 7.85 18.40
C PHE A 151 -3.69 9.16 19.16
N THR A 152 -2.50 9.72 19.29
CA THR A 152 -2.28 11.02 19.93
C THR A 152 -1.22 11.79 19.15
N PRO A 153 -1.60 12.50 18.07
CA PRO A 153 -0.66 13.13 17.12
C PRO A 153 0.36 14.07 17.78
N PHE A 154 -0.03 14.76 18.85
CA PHE A 154 0.88 15.67 19.57
C PHE A 154 1.97 14.97 20.40
N GLN A 155 1.88 13.65 20.63
CA GLN A 155 2.92 12.91 21.37
C GLN A 155 4.09 12.46 20.46
N CYS A 156 4.26 13.09 19.31
CA CYS A 156 5.41 12.94 18.43
C CYS A 156 6.64 13.73 18.93
N GLU A 157 7.78 13.53 18.27
CA GLU A 157 8.98 14.34 18.48
C GLU A 157 8.78 15.78 18.00
N ASN A 158 9.43 16.74 18.66
CA ASN A 158 9.40 18.15 18.27
C ASN A 158 10.38 18.40 17.12
N THR A 159 9.96 18.08 15.90
CA THR A 159 10.70 18.34 14.66
C THR A 159 9.91 19.30 13.78
N GLU A 160 10.59 20.03 12.88
CA GLU A 160 9.90 20.95 11.98
C GLU A 160 8.93 20.21 11.03
N ALA A 161 9.26 18.98 10.60
CA ALA A 161 8.37 18.14 9.81
C ALA A 161 7.07 17.82 10.58
N ASN A 162 7.16 17.46 11.84
CA ASN A 162 6.02 17.19 12.71
C ASN A 162 5.20 18.47 13.00
N VAL A 163 5.85 19.62 13.15
CA VAL A 163 5.16 20.92 13.29
C VAL A 163 4.31 21.19 12.05
N GLN A 164 4.88 21.06 10.85
CA GLN A 164 4.17 21.30 9.58
C GLN A 164 3.01 20.31 9.40
N PHE A 165 3.25 19.03 9.67
CA PHE A 165 2.22 18.01 9.61
C PHE A 165 1.06 18.31 10.57
N LEU A 166 1.36 18.62 11.84
CA LEU A 166 0.35 18.94 12.84
C LEU A 166 -0.46 20.19 12.48
N CYS A 167 0.18 21.23 11.94
CA CYS A 167 -0.55 22.40 11.45
C CYS A 167 -1.53 22.00 10.33
N GLY A 168 -1.11 21.17 9.38
CA GLY A 168 -1.97 20.63 8.32
C GLY A 168 -3.12 19.80 8.89
N LEU A 169 -2.82 18.89 9.80
CA LEU A 169 -3.82 18.06 10.47
C LEU A 169 -4.84 18.91 11.22
N MET A 170 -4.42 19.89 12.01
CA MET A 170 -5.35 20.75 12.76
C MET A 170 -6.24 21.58 11.83
N LYS A 171 -5.74 22.07 10.69
CA LYS A 171 -6.55 22.72 9.67
C LYS A 171 -7.58 21.77 9.08
N GLN A 172 -7.19 20.54 8.76
CA GLN A 172 -8.09 19.52 8.26
C GLN A 172 -9.20 19.16 9.26
N LEU A 173 -8.84 18.99 10.53
CA LEU A 173 -9.82 18.74 11.62
C LEU A 173 -10.78 19.91 11.82
N GLY A 174 -10.32 21.13 11.59
CA GLY A 174 -11.14 22.35 11.62
C GLY A 174 -12.12 22.47 10.47
N GLY A 175 -11.84 21.83 9.33
CA GLY A 175 -12.77 21.69 8.20
C GLY A 175 -13.11 22.98 7.47
N LYS A 176 -12.30 24.05 7.59
CA LYS A 176 -12.46 25.28 6.81
C LYS A 176 -11.80 25.15 5.44
N ALA A 177 -12.44 25.67 4.41
CA ALA A 177 -11.88 25.71 3.06
C ALA A 177 -10.63 26.61 2.97
N HIS A 178 -10.64 27.73 3.73
CA HIS A 178 -9.52 28.69 3.77
C HIS A 178 -9.29 29.19 5.17
N TYR A 179 -8.03 29.35 5.54
CA TYR A 179 -7.57 29.96 6.76
C TYR A 179 -6.88 31.32 6.43
N SER A 180 -7.15 32.34 7.19
CA SER A 180 -6.45 33.62 7.08
C SER A 180 -5.01 33.50 7.59
N ALA A 181 -4.13 34.42 7.19
CA ALA A 181 -2.75 34.43 7.67
C ALA A 181 -2.67 34.54 9.21
N ALA A 182 -3.60 35.28 9.84
CA ALA A 182 -3.66 35.39 11.29
C ALA A 182 -4.05 34.07 11.97
N GLU A 183 -5.00 33.32 11.39
CA GLU A 183 -5.38 31.99 11.89
C GLU A 183 -4.23 30.99 11.69
N ASP A 184 -3.50 31.08 10.58
CA ASP A 184 -2.33 30.24 10.34
C ASP A 184 -1.21 30.48 11.35
N ASP A 185 -0.96 31.74 11.69
CA ASP A 185 -0.01 32.12 12.74
C ASP A 185 -0.46 31.66 14.12
N ASP A 186 -1.76 31.72 14.41
CA ASP A 186 -2.32 31.23 15.69
C ASP A 186 -2.19 29.71 15.79
N ILE A 187 -2.47 28.96 14.71
CA ILE A 187 -2.29 27.51 14.64
C ILE A 187 -0.82 27.13 14.87
N LEU A 188 0.09 27.76 14.13
CA LEU A 188 1.52 27.48 14.26
C LEU A 188 2.03 27.75 15.69
N ARG A 189 1.64 28.86 16.27
CA ARG A 189 1.99 29.22 17.65
C ARG A 189 1.45 28.19 18.65
N ALA A 190 0.20 27.81 18.52
CA ALA A 190 -0.44 26.84 19.40
C ALA A 190 0.18 25.43 19.26
N VAL A 191 0.51 25.00 18.03
CA VAL A 191 1.20 23.72 17.77
C VAL A 191 2.57 23.70 18.42
N ARG A 192 3.39 24.74 18.21
CA ARG A 192 4.73 24.84 18.83
C ARG A 192 4.65 24.85 20.34
N ALA A 193 3.77 25.67 20.93
CA ALA A 193 3.55 25.71 22.36
C ALA A 193 3.13 24.34 22.94
N MET A 194 2.31 23.58 22.18
CA MET A 194 1.91 22.23 22.60
C MET A 194 3.10 21.26 22.56
N LEU A 195 3.94 21.32 21.54
CA LEU A 195 5.14 20.47 21.44
C LEU A 195 6.23 20.81 22.46
N ASP A 196 6.23 22.02 23.00
CA ASP A 196 7.13 22.43 24.09
C ASP A 196 6.66 21.95 25.49
N THR A 197 5.41 21.46 25.59
CA THR A 197 4.92 20.88 26.84
C THR A 197 5.37 19.42 27.02
N PRO A 198 5.40 18.89 28.26
CA PRO A 198 5.68 17.46 28.46
C PRO A 198 4.71 16.55 27.67
N PRO A 199 5.18 15.45 27.07
CA PRO A 199 4.34 14.59 26.21
C PRO A 199 3.03 14.12 26.86
N ALA A 200 3.02 13.82 28.13
CA ALA A 200 1.83 13.40 28.88
C ALA A 200 0.70 14.47 28.93
N LEU A 201 1.02 15.73 28.68
CA LEU A 201 0.05 16.83 28.65
C LEU A 201 -0.36 17.23 27.24
N ARG A 202 0.26 16.65 26.24
CA ARG A 202 -0.02 16.95 24.84
C ARG A 202 -1.29 16.23 24.40
N SER A 203 -2.30 17.00 23.99
CA SER A 203 -3.58 16.48 23.55
C SER A 203 -4.33 17.50 22.69
N ILE A 204 -5.31 17.04 21.89
CA ILE A 204 -6.18 17.96 21.15
C ILE A 204 -7.01 18.83 22.10
N SER A 205 -7.46 18.28 23.21
CA SER A 205 -8.18 19.05 24.24
C SER A 205 -7.36 20.22 24.79
N ASN A 206 -6.06 20.03 25.04
CA ASN A 206 -5.20 21.10 25.51
C ASN A 206 -4.80 22.07 24.42
N PHE A 207 -4.59 21.58 23.19
CA PHE A 207 -4.37 22.42 22.03
C PHE A 207 -5.57 23.35 21.79
N GLN A 208 -6.81 22.85 21.84
CA GLN A 208 -8.01 23.65 21.68
C GLN A 208 -8.04 24.83 22.68
N LYS A 209 -7.70 24.58 23.94
CA LYS A 209 -7.70 25.62 24.98
C LYS A 209 -6.70 26.76 24.75
N SER A 210 -5.65 26.49 23.94
CA SER A 210 -4.64 27.51 23.59
C SER A 210 -5.04 28.37 22.37
N LEU A 211 -6.12 28.00 21.69
CA LEU A 211 -6.63 28.75 20.56
C LEU A 211 -7.53 29.93 20.94
N PRO A 212 -7.52 31.05 20.22
CA PRO A 212 -8.48 32.13 20.44
C PRO A 212 -9.90 31.70 20.06
N ASN A 213 -10.85 31.99 20.96
CA ASN A 213 -12.26 31.80 20.69
C ASN A 213 -12.86 33.05 20.02
N THR A 214 -12.87 33.10 18.70
CA THR A 214 -13.30 34.26 17.90
C THR A 214 -14.73 34.13 17.35
N GLY A 215 -15.49 33.14 17.80
CA GLY A 215 -16.88 32.90 17.38
C GLY A 215 -17.12 31.45 16.90
N ASP A 216 -18.35 31.22 16.42
CA ASP A 216 -18.83 29.87 16.09
C ASP A 216 -18.10 29.20 14.91
N ASP A 217 -17.52 29.98 14.00
CA ASP A 217 -16.71 29.48 12.87
C ASP A 217 -15.19 29.52 13.15
N SER A 218 -14.80 29.71 14.40
CA SER A 218 -13.39 29.66 14.77
C SER A 218 -12.84 28.23 14.78
N LEU A 219 -11.52 28.08 14.60
CA LEU A 219 -10.88 26.77 14.77
C LEU A 219 -11.14 26.20 16.16
N TYR A 220 -11.18 27.06 17.19
CA TYR A 220 -11.54 26.68 18.57
C TYR A 220 -12.89 25.94 18.63
N ALA A 221 -13.92 26.49 17.96
CA ALA A 221 -15.27 25.91 17.93
C ALA A 221 -15.31 24.61 17.11
N ASN A 222 -14.70 24.62 15.92
CA ASN A 222 -14.73 23.51 14.98
C ASN A 222 -13.96 22.29 15.45
N ILE A 223 -12.83 22.49 16.17
CA ILE A 223 -12.01 21.38 16.68
C ILE A 223 -12.61 20.71 17.91
N ARG A 224 -13.61 21.34 18.54
CA ARG A 224 -14.24 20.83 19.78
C ARG A 224 -14.76 19.41 19.64
N LYS A 225 -15.33 19.05 18.46
CA LYS A 225 -15.83 17.69 18.22
C LYS A 225 -14.76 16.61 18.33
N TRP A 226 -13.48 16.97 18.14
CA TRP A 226 -12.31 16.07 18.20
C TRP A 226 -11.68 15.97 19.58
N THR A 227 -12.18 16.72 20.56
CA THR A 227 -11.67 16.67 21.92
C THR A 227 -12.34 15.56 22.72
N ARG A 228 -11.66 15.09 23.75
CA ARG A 228 -12.13 14.00 24.63
C ARG A 228 -13.51 14.25 25.18
N GLY A 229 -14.36 13.23 25.12
CA GLY A 229 -15.76 13.30 25.55
C GLY A 229 -16.73 13.85 24.51
N ASN A 230 -16.25 14.28 23.34
CA ASN A 230 -17.08 14.70 22.22
C ASN A 230 -17.10 13.61 21.10
N SER A 231 -17.92 13.84 20.08
CA SER A 231 -18.30 12.84 19.08
C SER A 231 -17.15 12.15 18.35
N LEU A 232 -16.02 12.85 18.08
CA LEU A 232 -14.85 12.34 17.38
C LEU A 232 -13.58 12.33 18.27
N GLY A 233 -13.71 12.57 19.57
CA GLY A 233 -12.58 12.57 20.49
C GLY A 233 -11.86 11.22 20.61
N TRP A 234 -12.56 10.14 20.31
CA TRP A 234 -12.03 8.79 20.28
C TRP A 234 -10.92 8.59 19.23
N VAL A 235 -10.89 9.43 18.17
CA VAL A 235 -9.96 9.29 17.06
C VAL A 235 -8.54 9.74 17.46
N PHE A 236 -8.36 10.96 17.95
CA PHE A 236 -7.03 11.56 18.14
C PHE A 236 -6.75 12.13 19.54
N ASP A 237 -7.72 12.10 20.44
CA ASP A 237 -7.54 12.67 21.79
C ASP A 237 -7.49 11.57 22.86
N ASN A 238 -6.60 10.61 22.65
CA ASN A 238 -6.37 9.49 23.53
C ASN A 238 -5.36 9.86 24.65
N PRO A 239 -5.37 9.18 25.80
CA PRO A 239 -4.46 9.48 26.92
C PRO A 239 -2.99 9.25 26.56
N GLN A 240 -2.70 8.26 25.73
CA GLN A 240 -1.36 7.84 25.36
C GLN A 240 -1.36 7.34 23.91
N ASP A 241 -0.33 7.68 23.17
CA ASP A 241 -0.08 7.09 21.85
C ASP A 241 0.25 5.59 22.00
N LYS A 242 -0.52 4.75 21.32
CA LYS A 242 -0.35 3.30 21.31
C LYS A 242 0.29 2.80 20.03
N ILE A 243 0.61 3.68 19.08
CA ILE A 243 1.27 3.28 17.87
C ILE A 243 2.73 2.99 18.18
N ASP A 244 3.09 1.72 18.14
CA ASP A 244 4.47 1.26 18.20
C ASP A 244 4.75 0.37 16.97
N PHE A 245 5.61 0.88 16.11
CA PHE A 245 6.04 0.17 14.90
C PHE A 245 7.38 -0.55 15.08
N SER A 246 8.01 -0.48 16.26
CA SER A 246 9.36 -1.01 16.50
C SER A 246 9.40 -2.52 16.66
N GLY A 247 8.29 -3.15 17.01
CA GLY A 247 8.24 -4.56 17.39
C GLY A 247 7.88 -5.55 16.28
N ALA A 248 7.44 -5.08 15.10
CA ALA A 248 6.95 -5.97 14.05
C ALA A 248 7.33 -5.48 12.66
N ASN A 249 7.68 -6.43 11.78
CA ASN A 249 7.93 -6.11 10.36
C ASN A 249 6.64 -5.97 9.55
N ILE A 250 5.51 -6.46 10.04
CA ILE A 250 4.21 -6.39 9.38
C ILE A 250 3.20 -5.77 10.33
N ILE A 251 2.55 -4.71 9.87
CA ILE A 251 1.54 -3.99 10.65
C ILE A 251 0.30 -3.84 9.78
N GLY A 252 -0.81 -4.41 10.27
CA GLY A 252 -2.11 -4.32 9.63
C GLY A 252 -3.05 -3.39 10.38
N PHE A 253 -3.84 -2.64 9.63
CA PHE A 253 -4.92 -1.80 10.16
C PHE A 253 -6.23 -2.22 9.50
N ASP A 254 -7.18 -2.72 10.28
CA ASP A 254 -8.56 -2.79 9.80
C ASP A 254 -9.16 -1.39 9.87
N TYR A 255 -9.42 -0.81 8.72
CA TYR A 255 -10.00 0.53 8.62
C TYR A 255 -11.42 0.52 8.05
N THR A 256 -12.11 -0.62 8.12
CA THR A 256 -13.45 -0.82 7.56
C THR A 256 -14.42 0.26 8.01
N ASP A 257 -14.50 0.51 9.31
CA ASP A 257 -15.41 1.53 9.87
C ASP A 257 -14.96 2.96 9.56
N VAL A 258 -13.65 3.17 9.44
CA VAL A 258 -13.06 4.48 9.16
C VAL A 258 -13.27 4.89 7.71
N ILE A 259 -13.15 3.95 6.75
CA ILE A 259 -13.24 4.24 5.31
C ILE A 259 -14.62 4.73 4.88
N GLU A 260 -15.66 4.34 5.60
CA GLU A 260 -17.06 4.72 5.30
C GLU A 260 -17.40 6.16 5.79
N ASN A 261 -16.53 6.77 6.64
CA ASN A 261 -16.74 8.12 7.14
C ASN A 261 -15.63 9.06 6.65
N PRO A 262 -15.86 9.85 5.57
CA PRO A 262 -14.84 10.74 5.00
C PRO A 262 -14.25 11.74 5.99
N GLN A 263 -15.04 12.19 6.97
CA GLN A 263 -14.59 13.14 7.99
C GLN A 263 -13.48 12.54 8.88
N VAL A 264 -13.52 11.25 9.14
CA VAL A 264 -12.53 10.52 9.97
C VAL A 264 -11.46 9.88 9.10
N ARG A 265 -11.84 9.33 7.94
CA ARG A 265 -10.99 8.60 7.02
C ARG A 265 -9.74 9.38 6.64
N ASP A 266 -9.94 10.58 6.08
CA ASP A 266 -8.84 11.35 5.50
C ASP A 266 -7.82 11.81 6.56
N PRO A 267 -8.21 12.33 7.74
CA PRO A 267 -7.27 12.63 8.81
C PRO A 267 -6.54 11.40 9.37
N VAL A 268 -7.24 10.26 9.51
CA VAL A 268 -6.65 9.03 10.05
C VAL A 268 -5.63 8.44 9.07
N ILE A 269 -5.97 8.36 7.79
CA ILE A 269 -5.04 7.86 6.77
C ILE A 269 -3.82 8.77 6.67
N GLY A 270 -4.03 10.09 6.61
CA GLY A 270 -2.94 11.06 6.59
C GLY A 270 -2.01 10.93 7.80
N TYR A 271 -2.56 10.75 8.99
CA TYR A 271 -1.79 10.53 10.20
C TYR A 271 -0.97 9.22 10.16
N LEU A 272 -1.59 8.13 9.74
CA LEU A 272 -0.90 6.84 9.64
C LEU A 272 0.21 6.87 8.57
N ILE A 273 -0.04 7.50 7.42
CA ILE A 273 0.99 7.68 6.38
C ILE A 273 2.16 8.49 6.93
N HIS A 274 1.91 9.60 7.60
CA HIS A 274 2.96 10.42 8.21
C HIS A 274 3.81 9.62 9.22
N ARG A 275 3.17 8.85 10.09
CA ARG A 275 3.86 7.98 11.06
C ARG A 275 4.66 6.86 10.38
N MET A 276 4.21 6.36 9.21
CA MET A 276 4.96 5.39 8.42
C MET A 276 6.16 6.02 7.73
N GLU A 277 6.02 7.25 7.22
CA GLU A 277 7.11 7.99 6.56
C GLU A 277 8.30 8.23 7.50
N GLU A 278 8.05 8.40 8.80
CA GLU A 278 9.10 8.49 9.82
C GLU A 278 10.00 7.23 9.89
N LEU A 279 9.53 6.09 9.37
CA LEU A 279 10.27 4.82 9.34
C LEU A 279 11.02 4.59 8.03
N ILE A 280 10.84 5.43 7.02
CA ILE A 280 11.49 5.29 5.72
C ILE A 280 12.94 5.80 5.83
N ASP A 281 13.84 4.90 6.19
CA ASP A 281 15.29 5.15 6.33
C ASP A 281 16.12 4.54 5.19
N GLY A 282 15.45 4.09 4.12
CA GLY A 282 16.06 3.37 3.00
C GLY A 282 15.97 1.86 3.11
N ARG A 283 15.30 1.33 4.14
CA ARG A 283 14.94 -0.10 4.22
C ARG A 283 13.94 -0.48 3.13
N ARG A 284 13.82 -1.78 2.87
CA ARG A 284 12.76 -2.32 2.02
C ARG A 284 11.41 -2.06 2.67
N PHE A 285 10.51 -1.42 1.93
CA PHE A 285 9.24 -0.97 2.47
C PHE A 285 8.11 -1.29 1.49
N ILE A 286 6.99 -1.80 1.99
CA ILE A 286 5.78 -2.06 1.21
C ILE A 286 4.60 -1.52 2.00
N TYR A 287 3.75 -0.73 1.34
CA TYR A 287 2.44 -0.46 1.89
C TYR A 287 1.35 -0.90 0.93
N ILE A 288 0.27 -1.44 1.48
CA ILE A 288 -0.87 -1.97 0.76
C ILE A 288 -2.12 -1.22 1.21
N MET A 289 -2.91 -0.81 0.25
CA MET A 289 -4.23 -0.24 0.49
C MET A 289 -5.27 -1.10 -0.22
N ASP A 290 -6.06 -1.84 0.53
CA ASP A 290 -7.22 -2.54 -0.01
C ASP A 290 -8.35 -1.53 -0.24
N GLU A 291 -9.17 -1.72 -1.28
CA GLU A 291 -10.25 -0.80 -1.67
C GLU A 291 -9.81 0.67 -1.84
N PHE A 292 -8.57 0.88 -2.35
CA PHE A 292 -7.95 2.21 -2.52
C PHE A 292 -8.83 3.21 -3.29
N TRP A 293 -9.65 2.74 -4.22
CA TRP A 293 -10.58 3.57 -4.98
C TRP A 293 -11.57 4.36 -4.10
N LYS A 294 -11.97 3.82 -2.93
CA LYS A 294 -12.83 4.54 -1.97
C LYS A 294 -12.16 5.77 -1.35
N ILE A 295 -10.85 5.79 -1.33
CA ILE A 295 -10.07 6.95 -0.85
C ILE A 295 -10.04 8.03 -1.95
N LEU A 296 -10.03 7.63 -3.22
CA LEU A 296 -10.02 8.55 -4.35
C LEU A 296 -11.40 9.20 -4.61
N ASP A 297 -12.49 8.56 -4.19
CA ASP A 297 -13.87 9.09 -4.33
C ASP A 297 -14.18 10.26 -3.38
N GLY A 298 -13.25 10.74 -2.57
CA GLY A 298 -13.35 11.95 -1.76
C GLY A 298 -13.23 13.20 -2.63
N GLU A 299 -14.37 13.85 -2.91
CA GLU A 299 -14.58 15.17 -3.50
C GLU A 299 -13.43 15.75 -4.34
N GLY A 300 -13.40 15.42 -5.60
CA GLY A 300 -12.48 15.90 -6.62
C GLY A 300 -12.97 15.54 -8.02
N GLY A 301 -14.27 15.34 -8.19
CA GLY A 301 -14.95 15.14 -9.46
C GLY A 301 -15.72 16.40 -9.86
#